data_533263e8eab4c24f721f099d93425f60
#
_entry.id   533263e8eab4c24f721f099d93425f60
#
_cell.length_a   1.000
_cell.length_b   1.000
_cell.length_c   1.000
_cell.angle_alpha   90.00
_cell.angle_beta   90.00
_cell.angle_gamma   90.00
#
_symmetry.space_group_name_H-M   'P 1'
#
loop_
_entity.id
_entity.type
_entity.pdbx_description
1 polymer ?
#
loop_
_entity_poly.entity_id
_entity_poly.type
_entity_poly.pdbx_seq_one_letter_code
_entity_poly.pdbx_strand_id
1 'polypeptide(L)'
;MNSVETLAFGPVPSRRLGRSLGVNNIPPKTCSYSCVYCQLGRTSNMLVDRQAFYKPEQILIQVKRKINEATLRGERIDHITFVPDGEPTLDVNLGEEISLLKHVGIPIAVITNASLLWREEVREELLAADFVSLKVDAVSLNLWRRINRPHKNLKLDTILDGVKEFARSFEGILVSETMLIDGVNYQDELERIANFLEGLVKLDRAYIAIPTRPPTEMWVKPAKEETLNAAFQTFSKSLGSGKVEFLIGYEGNAFTFTGNVKEDLLSITAVHPMREEAVTELLKKANASWQIIDELLRNGELVSWNTKETHTTCES
;
A
#
# COMPACT_ATOMS: atom_id res chain seq x y z
N MET A 1 -2.51 3.61 30.18
CA MET A 1 -3.41 2.70 29.44
C MET A 1 -2.65 2.32 28.19
N ASN A 2 -2.30 1.03 28.00
CA ASN A 2 -1.68 0.59 26.79
C ASN A 2 -2.72 0.78 25.66
N SER A 3 -2.44 1.66 24.71
CA SER A 3 -3.22 1.76 23.48
C SER A 3 -3.18 0.38 22.81
N VAL A 4 -4.34 -0.24 22.65
CA VAL A 4 -4.43 -1.50 21.90
C VAL A 4 -4.06 -1.15 20.46
N GLU A 5 -2.92 -1.64 20.00
CA GLU A 5 -2.47 -1.42 18.61
C GLU A 5 -3.54 -1.91 17.64
N THR A 6 -3.88 -1.08 16.67
CA THR A 6 -4.89 -1.40 15.66
C THR A 6 -4.24 -2.22 14.55
N LEU A 7 -4.40 -3.56 14.60
CA LEU A 7 -3.82 -4.49 13.63
C LEU A 7 -4.72 -4.70 12.39
N ALA A 8 -5.98 -4.26 12.42
CA ALA A 8 -6.90 -4.31 11.27
C ALA A 8 -7.73 -3.03 11.19
N PHE A 9 -7.87 -2.46 9.99
CA PHE A 9 -8.56 -1.20 9.73
C PHE A 9 -9.44 -1.27 8.47
N GLY A 10 -10.44 -0.40 8.37
CA GLY A 10 -11.39 -0.35 7.27
C GLY A 10 -12.62 -1.25 7.49
N PRO A 11 -13.27 -1.76 6.41
CA PRO A 11 -12.78 -1.73 5.01
C PRO A 11 -12.74 -0.33 4.39
N VAL A 12 -11.73 -0.13 3.53
CA VAL A 12 -11.51 1.11 2.80
C VAL A 12 -11.63 0.87 1.29
N PRO A 13 -12.04 1.88 0.49
CA PRO A 13 -12.08 1.75 -0.96
C PRO A 13 -10.65 1.64 -1.52
N SER A 14 -10.45 0.71 -2.43
CA SER A 14 -9.19 0.49 -3.13
C SER A 14 -9.43 0.41 -4.63
N ARG A 15 -8.64 1.12 -5.42
CA ARG A 15 -8.72 1.12 -6.89
C ARG A 15 -8.45 -0.26 -7.51
N ARG A 16 -7.70 -1.11 -6.83
CA ARG A 16 -7.29 -2.45 -7.31
C ARG A 16 -8.08 -3.58 -6.69
N LEU A 17 -8.52 -3.40 -5.44
CA LEU A 17 -8.98 -4.48 -4.57
C LEU A 17 -10.43 -4.30 -4.11
N GLY A 18 -11.15 -3.31 -4.66
CA GLY A 18 -12.52 -3.03 -4.24
C GLY A 18 -12.58 -2.53 -2.79
N ARG A 19 -13.38 -3.17 -1.95
CA ARG A 19 -13.48 -2.86 -0.52
C ARG A 19 -12.46 -3.71 0.25
N SER A 20 -11.38 -3.09 0.64
CA SER A 20 -10.22 -3.73 1.24
C SER A 20 -10.19 -3.56 2.75
N LEU A 21 -10.13 -4.68 3.49
CA LEU A 21 -9.83 -4.69 4.91
C LEU A 21 -8.31 -4.74 5.09
N GLY A 22 -7.73 -3.66 5.61
CA GLY A 22 -6.29 -3.56 5.79
C GLY A 22 -5.78 -4.29 7.03
N VAL A 23 -4.58 -4.85 6.92
CA VAL A 23 -3.86 -5.54 8.00
C VAL A 23 -2.51 -4.87 8.22
N ASN A 24 -2.26 -4.46 9.46
CA ASN A 24 -0.97 -3.98 9.96
C ASN A 24 -0.28 -5.11 10.71
N ASN A 25 0.57 -5.88 10.02
CA ASN A 25 1.32 -6.97 10.65
C ASN A 25 2.69 -6.53 11.17
N ILE A 26 3.03 -5.26 11.05
CA ILE A 26 4.27 -4.67 11.55
C ILE A 26 3.99 -3.33 12.25
N PRO A 27 4.87 -2.87 13.16
CA PRO A 27 4.75 -1.55 13.78
C PRO A 27 4.88 -0.42 12.76
N PRO A 28 4.24 0.73 13.01
CA PRO A 28 4.30 1.88 12.12
C PRO A 28 5.72 2.31 11.76
N LYS A 29 5.89 2.76 10.51
CA LYS A 29 7.16 3.30 9.97
C LYS A 29 8.34 2.33 10.04
N THR A 30 8.06 1.01 10.04
CA THR A 30 9.03 -0.07 9.93
C THR A 30 9.10 -0.54 8.47
N CYS A 31 10.18 -0.25 7.77
CA CYS A 31 10.30 -0.52 6.34
C CYS A 31 11.78 -0.75 5.95
N SER A 32 11.99 -1.41 4.82
CA SER A 32 13.30 -1.59 4.19
C SER A 32 13.69 -0.43 3.26
N TYR A 33 12.73 0.45 2.94
CA TYR A 33 12.90 1.67 2.14
C TYR A 33 12.44 2.90 2.92
N SER A 34 12.87 4.09 2.48
CA SER A 34 12.35 5.39 2.91
C SER A 34 12.02 6.24 1.68
N CYS A 35 11.03 5.79 0.91
CA CYS A 35 10.68 6.38 -0.37
C CYS A 35 10.33 7.86 -0.24
N VAL A 36 10.82 8.69 -1.17
CA VAL A 36 10.59 10.15 -1.14
C VAL A 36 9.11 10.52 -1.30
N TYR A 37 8.32 9.65 -1.90
CA TYR A 37 6.89 9.82 -2.15
C TYR A 37 5.99 9.12 -1.11
N CYS A 38 6.57 8.51 -0.06
CA CYS A 38 5.80 7.77 0.92
C CYS A 38 4.79 8.69 1.62
N GLN A 39 3.50 8.32 1.58
CA GLN A 39 2.42 9.07 2.21
C GLN A 39 2.42 8.98 3.74
N LEU A 40 3.13 8.01 4.28
CA LEU A 40 3.20 7.70 5.71
C LEU A 40 4.39 8.38 6.41
N GLY A 41 5.09 9.25 5.69
CA GLY A 41 6.26 9.95 6.20
C GLY A 41 7.57 9.14 6.07
N ARG A 42 8.63 9.62 6.73
CA ARG A 42 9.94 8.95 6.71
C ARG A 42 9.92 7.68 7.55
N THR A 43 10.57 6.65 7.04
CA THR A 43 10.84 5.44 7.80
C THR A 43 11.70 5.75 9.02
N SER A 44 11.18 5.45 10.20
CA SER A 44 11.90 5.65 11.48
C SER A 44 12.66 4.40 11.90
N ASN A 45 12.16 3.22 11.55
CA ASN A 45 12.78 1.93 11.82
C ASN A 45 13.11 1.21 10.52
N MET A 46 14.32 1.44 10.01
CA MET A 46 14.75 0.86 8.73
C MET A 46 15.42 -0.48 8.94
N LEU A 47 14.78 -1.55 8.47
CA LEU A 47 15.19 -2.94 8.67
C LEU A 47 15.35 -3.69 7.33
N VAL A 48 16.17 -4.75 7.36
CA VAL A 48 16.29 -5.78 6.32
C VAL A 48 16.17 -7.17 6.94
N ASP A 49 16.59 -7.30 8.19
CA ASP A 49 16.43 -8.55 8.93
C ASP A 49 15.01 -8.69 9.40
N ARG A 50 14.43 -9.84 9.08
CA ARG A 50 13.07 -10.20 9.43
C ARG A 50 12.99 -10.54 10.92
N GLN A 51 11.85 -10.20 11.53
CA GLN A 51 11.58 -10.54 12.93
C GLN A 51 10.08 -10.74 13.16
N ALA A 52 9.71 -11.39 14.26
CA ALA A 52 8.31 -11.46 14.66
C ALA A 52 7.88 -10.15 15.32
N PHE A 53 6.76 -9.57 14.89
CA PHE A 53 6.22 -8.35 15.47
C PHE A 53 4.99 -8.62 16.31
N TYR A 54 3.98 -9.26 15.75
CA TYR A 54 2.74 -9.61 16.43
C TYR A 54 2.51 -11.12 16.38
N LYS A 55 1.63 -11.61 17.25
CA LYS A 55 1.21 -13.00 17.18
C LYS A 55 0.14 -13.15 16.08
N PRO A 56 0.26 -14.13 15.19
CA PRO A 56 -0.71 -14.35 14.09
C PRO A 56 -2.15 -14.44 14.58
N GLU A 57 -2.38 -15.03 15.75
CA GLU A 57 -3.72 -15.16 16.34
C GLU A 57 -4.32 -13.78 16.73
N GLN A 58 -3.49 -12.82 17.14
CA GLN A 58 -3.95 -11.46 17.47
C GLN A 58 -4.45 -10.75 16.22
N ILE A 59 -3.75 -10.91 15.09
CA ILE A 59 -4.16 -10.39 13.78
C ILE A 59 -5.49 -11.05 13.38
N LEU A 60 -5.58 -12.38 13.45
CA LEU A 60 -6.80 -13.12 13.12
C LEU A 60 -8.01 -12.65 13.94
N ILE A 61 -7.83 -12.45 15.24
CA ILE A 61 -8.89 -11.97 16.14
C ILE A 61 -9.39 -10.59 15.71
N GLN A 62 -8.48 -9.64 15.44
CA GLN A 62 -8.86 -8.29 15.03
C GLN A 62 -9.51 -8.27 13.65
N VAL A 63 -8.99 -9.03 12.69
CA VAL A 63 -9.59 -9.18 11.35
C VAL A 63 -11.00 -9.75 11.45
N LYS A 64 -11.22 -10.84 12.23
CA LYS A 64 -12.56 -11.42 12.44
C LYS A 64 -13.52 -10.42 13.09
N ARG A 65 -13.05 -9.62 14.06
CA ARG A 65 -13.85 -8.55 14.65
C ARG A 65 -14.32 -7.56 13.59
N LYS A 66 -13.40 -7.06 12.77
CA LYS A 66 -13.72 -6.09 11.70
C LYS A 66 -14.66 -6.67 10.63
N ILE A 67 -14.49 -7.96 10.30
CA ILE A 67 -15.41 -8.65 9.38
C ILE A 67 -16.81 -8.72 9.96
N ASN A 68 -16.95 -9.10 11.24
CA ASN A 68 -18.25 -9.13 11.91
C ASN A 68 -18.91 -7.75 11.96
N GLU A 69 -18.16 -6.70 12.28
CA GLU A 69 -18.61 -5.32 12.29
C GLU A 69 -19.13 -4.88 10.91
N ALA A 70 -18.40 -5.20 9.84
CA ALA A 70 -18.82 -4.90 8.46
C ALA A 70 -20.08 -5.70 8.06
N THR A 71 -20.12 -6.99 8.37
CA THR A 71 -21.27 -7.88 8.05
C THR A 71 -22.55 -7.42 8.72
N LEU A 72 -22.51 -7.04 10.01
CA LEU A 72 -23.67 -6.52 10.74
C LEU A 72 -24.26 -5.25 10.11
N ARG A 73 -23.47 -4.53 9.31
CA ARG A 73 -23.89 -3.33 8.58
C ARG A 73 -24.24 -3.59 7.12
N GLY A 74 -24.21 -4.86 6.68
CA GLY A 74 -24.46 -5.22 5.29
C GLY A 74 -23.34 -4.77 4.34
N GLU A 75 -22.13 -4.51 4.86
CA GLU A 75 -20.99 -4.08 4.08
C GLU A 75 -20.17 -5.28 3.60
N ARG A 76 -19.83 -5.27 2.30
CA ARG A 76 -19.00 -6.32 1.68
C ARG A 76 -17.52 -6.01 1.88
N ILE A 77 -16.73 -7.05 2.05
CA ILE A 77 -15.26 -7.01 1.98
C ILE A 77 -14.83 -7.87 0.80
N ASP A 78 -14.07 -7.28 -0.13
CA ASP A 78 -13.61 -7.95 -1.33
C ASP A 78 -12.23 -8.61 -1.14
N HIS A 79 -11.35 -7.99 -0.33
CA HIS A 79 -10.02 -8.52 0.01
C HIS A 79 -9.64 -8.20 1.46
N ILE A 80 -8.86 -9.07 2.07
CA ILE A 80 -8.05 -8.79 3.25
C ILE A 80 -6.63 -8.47 2.73
N THR A 81 -6.09 -7.30 3.08
CA THR A 81 -4.87 -6.79 2.44
C THR A 81 -3.79 -6.48 3.46
N PHE A 82 -2.65 -7.17 3.38
CA PHE A 82 -1.45 -6.77 4.08
C PHE A 82 -0.88 -5.51 3.43
N VAL A 83 -1.06 -4.38 4.09
CA VAL A 83 -0.67 -3.04 3.62
C VAL A 83 -0.35 -2.15 4.81
N PRO A 84 0.61 -2.58 5.66
CA PRO A 84 0.95 -1.85 6.87
C PRO A 84 1.61 -0.50 6.57
N ASP A 85 1.79 0.29 7.60
CA ASP A 85 2.68 1.47 7.58
C ASP A 85 4.14 1.01 7.52
N GLY A 86 4.53 0.41 6.40
CA GLY A 86 5.87 -0.11 6.18
C GLY A 86 5.92 -1.26 5.16
N GLU A 87 6.77 -2.27 5.41
CA GLU A 87 6.99 -3.42 4.52
C GLU A 87 6.54 -4.73 5.17
N PRO A 88 5.43 -5.35 4.72
CA PRO A 88 4.84 -6.52 5.37
C PRO A 88 5.76 -7.75 5.39
N THR A 89 6.65 -7.91 4.41
CA THR A 89 7.55 -9.07 4.32
C THR A 89 8.69 -9.04 5.34
N LEU A 90 8.80 -7.99 6.14
CA LEU A 90 9.71 -7.94 7.29
C LEU A 90 9.24 -8.83 8.45
N ASP A 91 7.94 -9.18 8.50
CA ASP A 91 7.44 -10.10 9.50
C ASP A 91 7.75 -11.55 9.11
N VAL A 92 8.42 -12.28 10.00
CA VAL A 92 8.69 -13.71 9.80
C VAL A 92 7.43 -14.57 9.88
N ASN A 93 6.37 -14.04 10.47
CA ASN A 93 5.09 -14.75 10.63
C ASN A 93 4.14 -14.55 9.43
N LEU A 94 4.51 -13.76 8.40
CA LEU A 94 3.63 -13.40 7.29
C LEU A 94 2.98 -14.63 6.62
N GLY A 95 3.74 -15.70 6.40
CA GLY A 95 3.22 -16.94 5.80
C GLY A 95 2.16 -17.62 6.66
N GLU A 96 2.36 -17.66 7.99
CA GLU A 96 1.39 -18.17 8.95
C GLU A 96 0.15 -17.28 9.01
N GLU A 97 0.31 -15.97 9.03
CA GLU A 97 -0.78 -14.99 9.02
C GLU A 97 -1.66 -15.14 7.78
N ILE A 98 -1.05 -15.24 6.58
CA ILE A 98 -1.77 -15.50 5.33
C ILE A 98 -2.55 -16.81 5.45
N SER A 99 -1.91 -17.88 5.90
CA SER A 99 -2.53 -19.21 6.02
C SER A 99 -3.73 -19.20 6.97
N LEU A 100 -3.61 -18.57 8.13
CA LEU A 100 -4.70 -18.43 9.09
C LEU A 100 -5.87 -17.60 8.53
N LEU A 101 -5.57 -16.50 7.83
CA LEU A 101 -6.59 -15.63 7.26
C LEU A 101 -7.31 -16.25 6.06
N LYS A 102 -6.68 -17.15 5.29
CA LYS A 102 -7.36 -17.88 4.20
C LYS A 102 -8.58 -18.67 4.67
N HIS A 103 -8.58 -19.16 5.90
CA HIS A 103 -9.73 -19.88 6.47
C HIS A 103 -10.97 -18.99 6.67
N VAL A 104 -10.83 -17.68 6.55
CA VAL A 104 -11.98 -16.75 6.63
C VAL A 104 -12.80 -16.75 5.33
N GLY A 105 -12.24 -17.23 4.21
CA GLY A 105 -12.92 -17.32 2.92
C GLY A 105 -12.99 -16.01 2.13
N ILE A 106 -12.20 -15.00 2.50
CA ILE A 106 -12.02 -13.75 1.76
C ILE A 106 -10.63 -13.76 1.12
N PRO A 107 -10.49 -13.39 -0.17
CA PRO A 107 -9.19 -13.35 -0.85
C PRO A 107 -8.15 -12.51 -0.11
N ILE A 108 -6.91 -13.02 -0.05
CA ILE A 108 -5.78 -12.37 0.62
C ILE A 108 -4.91 -11.63 -0.40
N ALA A 109 -4.68 -10.35 -0.17
CA ALA A 109 -3.78 -9.52 -0.96
C ALA A 109 -2.56 -9.09 -0.14
N VAL A 110 -1.40 -9.00 -0.79
CA VAL A 110 -0.18 -8.44 -0.21
C VAL A 110 0.34 -7.31 -1.10
N ILE A 111 0.54 -6.13 -0.52
CA ILE A 111 1.18 -4.99 -1.20
C ILE A 111 2.57 -4.84 -0.61
N THR A 112 3.60 -5.11 -1.40
CA THR A 112 4.99 -5.11 -0.96
C THR A 112 5.87 -4.21 -1.82
N ASN A 113 6.91 -3.63 -1.23
CA ASN A 113 7.95 -2.92 -1.96
C ASN A 113 8.93 -3.86 -2.68
N ALA A 114 8.71 -5.17 -2.59
CA ALA A 114 9.47 -6.24 -3.21
C ALA A 114 10.93 -6.40 -2.72
N SER A 115 11.38 -5.58 -1.77
CA SER A 115 12.79 -5.50 -1.38
C SER A 115 13.37 -6.78 -0.79
N LEU A 116 12.54 -7.68 -0.27
CA LEU A 116 12.97 -8.92 0.34
C LEU A 116 12.69 -10.18 -0.52
N LEU A 117 12.21 -10.02 -1.76
CA LEU A 117 11.97 -11.15 -2.67
C LEU A 117 13.23 -11.91 -3.09
N TRP A 118 14.42 -11.37 -2.84
CA TRP A 118 15.66 -12.13 -2.98
C TRP A 118 15.77 -13.29 -1.98
N ARG A 119 15.00 -13.26 -0.88
CA ARG A 119 14.94 -14.33 0.11
C ARG A 119 13.94 -15.40 -0.34
N GLU A 120 14.37 -16.65 -0.34
CA GLU A 120 13.55 -17.79 -0.76
C GLU A 120 12.32 -17.95 0.15
N GLU A 121 12.52 -17.87 1.46
CA GLU A 121 11.45 -17.99 2.44
C GLU A 121 10.34 -16.95 2.25
N VAL A 122 10.68 -15.72 1.84
CA VAL A 122 9.69 -14.66 1.54
C VAL A 122 8.88 -15.01 0.30
N ARG A 123 9.53 -15.53 -0.74
CA ARG A 123 8.83 -15.96 -1.95
C ARG A 123 7.86 -17.10 -1.64
N GLU A 124 8.31 -18.12 -0.88
CA GLU A 124 7.47 -19.25 -0.48
C GLU A 124 6.24 -18.83 0.32
N GLU A 125 6.40 -17.95 1.29
CA GLU A 125 5.30 -17.40 2.09
C GLU A 125 4.26 -16.66 1.22
N LEU A 126 4.71 -15.85 0.26
CA LEU A 126 3.84 -15.09 -0.62
C LEU A 126 3.10 -15.95 -1.65
N LEU A 127 3.55 -17.19 -1.94
CA LEU A 127 2.81 -18.11 -2.82
C LEU A 127 1.42 -18.47 -2.28
N ALA A 128 1.21 -18.32 -0.98
CA ALA A 128 -0.09 -18.56 -0.37
C ALA A 128 -1.11 -17.41 -0.57
N ALA A 129 -0.69 -16.23 -1.01
CA ALA A 129 -1.59 -15.11 -1.28
C ALA A 129 -2.39 -15.31 -2.58
N ASP A 130 -3.55 -14.65 -2.68
CA ASP A 130 -4.40 -14.68 -3.89
C ASP A 130 -4.07 -13.52 -4.85
N PHE A 131 -3.51 -12.44 -4.31
CA PHE A 131 -3.11 -11.25 -5.06
C PHE A 131 -1.81 -10.68 -4.48
N VAL A 132 -0.83 -10.37 -5.32
CA VAL A 132 0.42 -9.71 -4.91
C VAL A 132 0.69 -8.51 -5.80
N SER A 133 0.87 -7.34 -5.17
CA SER A 133 1.29 -6.11 -5.84
C SER A 133 2.75 -5.80 -5.52
N LEU A 134 3.59 -5.83 -6.54
CA LEU A 134 5.02 -5.56 -6.43
C LEU A 134 5.34 -4.12 -6.82
N LYS A 135 6.12 -3.45 -6.01
CA LYS A 135 6.64 -2.12 -6.35
C LYS A 135 7.87 -2.24 -7.24
N VAL A 136 7.81 -1.66 -8.45
CA VAL A 136 8.93 -1.59 -9.39
C VAL A 136 9.05 -0.15 -9.89
N ASP A 137 9.66 0.72 -9.10
CA ASP A 137 9.77 2.15 -9.40
C ASP A 137 11.00 2.47 -10.24
N ALA A 138 12.02 1.62 -10.17
CA ALA A 138 13.26 1.76 -10.92
C ALA A 138 13.98 0.42 -11.04
N VAL A 139 14.72 0.25 -12.14
CA VAL A 139 15.62 -0.87 -12.39
C VAL A 139 17.08 -0.42 -12.55
N SER A 140 17.32 0.89 -12.52
CA SER A 140 18.66 1.47 -12.43
C SER A 140 19.01 1.83 -10.97
N LEU A 141 20.26 1.54 -10.58
CA LEU A 141 20.74 1.74 -9.21
C LEU A 141 20.64 3.21 -8.76
N ASN A 142 20.93 4.15 -9.66
CA ASN A 142 20.93 5.57 -9.33
C ASN A 142 19.50 6.08 -9.03
N LEU A 143 18.53 5.71 -9.87
CA LEU A 143 17.16 6.13 -9.67
C LEU A 143 16.55 5.44 -8.44
N TRP A 144 16.75 4.13 -8.29
CA TRP A 144 16.30 3.38 -7.12
C TRP A 144 16.80 4.00 -5.79
N ARG A 145 18.09 4.34 -5.71
CA ARG A 145 18.64 5.02 -4.52
C ARG A 145 18.05 6.42 -4.31
N ARG A 146 17.77 7.14 -5.40
CA ARG A 146 17.23 8.50 -5.33
C ARG A 146 15.79 8.53 -4.82
N ILE A 147 14.91 7.63 -5.31
CA ILE A 147 13.47 7.68 -5.04
C ILE A 147 13.03 6.71 -3.94
N ASN A 148 13.58 5.51 -3.88
CA ASN A 148 13.20 4.51 -2.87
C ASN A 148 14.04 4.59 -1.59
N ARG A 149 15.25 5.17 -1.64
CA ARG A 149 16.16 5.32 -0.49
C ARG A 149 16.28 4.01 0.30
N PRO A 150 16.80 2.93 -0.30
CA PRO A 150 16.83 1.61 0.30
C PRO A 150 17.79 1.53 1.49
N HIS A 151 17.56 0.54 2.36
CA HIS A 151 18.53 0.16 3.36
C HIS A 151 19.88 -0.22 2.69
N LYS A 152 20.99 0.17 3.31
CA LYS A 152 22.36 0.04 2.75
C LYS A 152 22.78 -1.39 2.37
N ASN A 153 22.19 -2.40 3.02
CA ASN A 153 22.53 -3.81 2.79
C ASN A 153 21.76 -4.42 1.61
N LEU A 154 20.78 -3.72 1.05
CA LEU A 154 20.00 -4.19 -0.10
C LEU A 154 20.78 -4.00 -1.41
N LYS A 155 20.64 -4.96 -2.31
CA LYS A 155 21.24 -4.94 -3.65
C LYS A 155 20.12 -5.04 -4.68
N LEU A 156 20.04 -4.05 -5.58
CA LEU A 156 18.95 -3.98 -6.57
C LEU A 156 18.90 -5.22 -7.47
N ASP A 157 20.06 -5.66 -7.98
CA ASP A 157 20.11 -6.80 -8.91
C ASP A 157 19.55 -8.08 -8.28
N THR A 158 19.90 -8.37 -7.00
CA THR A 158 19.38 -9.54 -6.30
C THR A 158 17.88 -9.44 -6.03
N ILE A 159 17.37 -8.23 -5.77
CA ILE A 159 15.93 -7.99 -5.62
C ILE A 159 15.21 -8.25 -6.93
N LEU A 160 15.70 -7.70 -8.04
CA LEU A 160 15.08 -7.87 -9.36
C LEU A 160 15.09 -9.34 -9.80
N ASP A 161 16.16 -10.09 -9.50
CA ASP A 161 16.21 -11.52 -9.78
C ASP A 161 15.20 -12.30 -8.93
N GLY A 162 15.08 -11.96 -7.63
CA GLY A 162 14.05 -12.55 -6.75
C GLY A 162 12.62 -12.26 -7.23
N VAL A 163 12.35 -11.07 -7.75
CA VAL A 163 11.07 -10.71 -8.37
C VAL A 163 10.77 -11.62 -9.58
N LYS A 164 11.76 -11.86 -10.46
CA LYS A 164 11.59 -12.75 -11.61
C LYS A 164 11.32 -14.20 -11.18
N GLU A 165 12.05 -14.68 -10.17
CA GLU A 165 11.84 -16.03 -9.63
C GLU A 165 10.43 -16.18 -9.03
N PHE A 166 9.99 -15.21 -8.22
CA PHE A 166 8.64 -15.19 -7.67
C PHE A 166 7.59 -15.20 -8.78
N ALA A 167 7.74 -14.35 -9.80
CA ALA A 167 6.79 -14.27 -10.92
C ALA A 167 6.65 -15.56 -11.71
N ARG A 168 7.64 -16.46 -11.70
CA ARG A 168 7.56 -17.78 -12.35
C ARG A 168 6.70 -18.78 -11.57
N SER A 169 6.70 -18.67 -10.25
CA SER A 169 6.09 -19.66 -9.37
C SER A 169 4.72 -19.25 -8.84
N PHE A 170 4.44 -17.96 -8.80
CA PHE A 170 3.18 -17.44 -8.26
C PHE A 170 2.00 -17.74 -9.19
N GLU A 171 0.92 -18.32 -8.63
CA GLU A 171 -0.29 -18.72 -9.38
C GLU A 171 -1.47 -17.78 -9.17
N GLY A 172 -1.39 -16.85 -8.22
CA GLY A 172 -2.40 -15.81 -7.99
C GLY A 172 -2.29 -14.65 -8.96
N ILE A 173 -3.04 -13.59 -8.72
CA ILE A 173 -3.00 -12.36 -9.52
C ILE A 173 -1.75 -11.57 -9.16
N LEU A 174 -0.83 -11.43 -10.12
CA LEU A 174 0.42 -10.70 -9.97
C LEU A 174 0.33 -9.35 -10.67
N VAL A 175 0.54 -8.27 -9.95
CA VAL A 175 0.57 -6.93 -10.54
C VAL A 175 1.82 -6.16 -10.13
N SER A 176 2.24 -5.23 -10.97
CA SER A 176 3.29 -4.27 -10.63
C SER A 176 2.71 -2.86 -10.46
N GLU A 177 3.40 -2.05 -9.67
CA GLU A 177 3.11 -0.62 -9.54
C GLU A 177 4.41 0.16 -9.71
N THR A 178 4.41 1.11 -10.64
CA THR A 178 5.52 2.05 -10.89
C THR A 178 5.06 3.45 -10.53
N MET A 179 5.69 4.06 -9.52
CA MET A 179 5.41 5.42 -9.07
C MET A 179 6.23 6.43 -9.87
N LEU A 180 5.55 7.35 -10.56
CA LEU A 180 6.18 8.41 -11.34
C LEU A 180 6.02 9.77 -10.64
N ILE A 181 7.14 10.49 -10.50
CA ILE A 181 7.19 11.80 -9.84
C ILE A 181 7.84 12.85 -10.77
N ASP A 182 7.45 14.11 -10.61
CA ASP A 182 8.06 15.23 -11.35
C ASP A 182 9.52 15.46 -10.93
N GLY A 183 10.30 16.09 -11.81
CA GLY A 183 11.70 16.40 -11.56
C GLY A 183 12.65 15.18 -11.62
N VAL A 184 12.19 14.06 -12.13
CA VAL A 184 12.96 12.85 -12.40
C VAL A 184 13.05 12.64 -13.92
N ASN A 185 14.27 12.38 -14.41
CA ASN A 185 14.47 11.98 -15.80
C ASN A 185 14.21 10.47 -15.94
N TYR A 186 13.15 10.12 -16.65
CA TYR A 186 12.76 8.74 -16.92
C TYR A 186 13.12 8.26 -18.34
N GLN A 187 13.82 9.07 -19.16
CA GLN A 187 13.98 8.83 -20.59
C GLN A 187 14.37 7.38 -20.94
N ASP A 188 15.46 6.88 -20.38
CA ASP A 188 15.90 5.48 -20.61
C ASP A 188 15.33 4.50 -19.59
N GLU A 189 14.87 5.01 -18.46
CA GLU A 189 14.39 4.18 -17.36
C GLU A 189 13.05 3.52 -17.66
N LEU A 190 12.13 4.21 -18.36
CA LEU A 190 10.84 3.64 -18.75
C LEU A 190 11.01 2.40 -19.64
N GLU A 191 11.92 2.44 -20.61
CA GLU A 191 12.21 1.28 -21.46
C GLU A 191 12.81 0.12 -20.65
N ARG A 192 13.73 0.43 -19.71
CA ARG A 192 14.33 -0.58 -18.83
C ARG A 192 13.30 -1.22 -17.91
N ILE A 193 12.38 -0.42 -17.32
CA ILE A 193 11.28 -0.94 -16.50
C ILE A 193 10.35 -1.80 -17.37
N ALA A 194 9.95 -1.32 -18.54
CA ALA A 194 9.08 -2.06 -19.47
C ALA A 194 9.67 -3.43 -19.82
N ASN A 195 10.94 -3.47 -20.22
CA ASN A 195 11.65 -4.71 -20.55
C ASN A 195 11.76 -5.65 -19.33
N PHE A 196 11.97 -5.10 -18.14
CA PHE A 196 11.97 -5.90 -16.91
C PHE A 196 10.59 -6.51 -16.66
N LEU A 197 9.53 -5.71 -16.75
CA LEU A 197 8.15 -6.15 -16.52
C LEU A 197 7.70 -7.18 -17.58
N GLU A 198 8.11 -7.03 -18.84
CA GLU A 198 7.87 -8.01 -19.91
C GLU A 198 8.48 -9.37 -19.58
N GLY A 199 9.64 -9.38 -18.92
CA GLY A 199 10.29 -10.59 -18.43
C GLY A 199 9.57 -11.31 -17.27
N LEU A 200 8.55 -10.69 -16.67
CA LEU A 200 7.73 -11.29 -15.60
C LEU A 200 6.60 -12.12 -16.24
N VAL A 201 6.85 -13.42 -16.45
CA VAL A 201 6.01 -14.32 -17.24
C VAL A 201 4.51 -14.30 -16.87
N LYS A 202 4.21 -14.14 -15.58
CA LYS A 202 2.83 -14.18 -15.03
C LYS A 202 2.31 -12.82 -14.60
N LEU A 203 2.86 -11.73 -15.13
CA LEU A 203 2.37 -10.39 -14.81
C LEU A 203 0.99 -10.18 -15.44
N ASP A 204 -0.03 -9.96 -14.61
CA ASP A 204 -1.39 -9.68 -15.06
C ASP A 204 -1.55 -8.23 -15.48
N ARG A 205 -1.04 -7.29 -14.68
CA ARG A 205 -1.14 -5.85 -14.91
C ARG A 205 0.08 -5.08 -14.45
N ALA A 206 0.38 -4.01 -15.15
CA ALA A 206 1.34 -2.98 -14.78
C ALA A 206 0.61 -1.67 -14.52
N TYR A 207 0.62 -1.23 -13.26
CA TYR A 207 0.02 0.03 -12.86
C TYR A 207 1.03 1.18 -12.93
N ILE A 208 0.64 2.27 -13.57
CA ILE A 208 1.35 3.54 -13.54
C ILE A 208 0.68 4.42 -12.49
N ALA A 209 1.43 4.79 -11.45
CA ALA A 209 0.94 5.55 -10.32
C ALA A 209 1.63 6.90 -10.17
N ILE A 210 0.96 7.84 -9.52
CA ILE A 210 1.51 9.12 -9.08
C ILE A 210 1.21 9.32 -7.60
N PRO A 211 1.97 10.16 -6.89
CA PRO A 211 1.61 10.60 -5.54
C PRO A 211 0.25 11.32 -5.57
N THR A 212 -0.78 10.71 -4.99
CA THR A 212 -2.13 11.28 -4.86
C THR A 212 -2.41 11.83 -3.47
N ARG A 213 -1.45 11.70 -2.56
CA ARG A 213 -1.51 12.11 -1.15
C ARG A 213 -0.22 12.85 -0.78
N PRO A 214 -0.19 13.61 0.33
CA PRO A 214 1.01 14.32 0.76
C PRO A 214 2.22 13.39 0.85
N PRO A 215 3.32 13.69 0.13
CA PRO A 215 4.52 12.85 0.15
C PRO A 215 5.43 13.21 1.33
N THR A 216 6.34 12.30 1.68
CA THR A 216 7.40 12.53 2.68
C THR A 216 8.23 13.77 2.38
N GLU A 217 8.58 13.98 1.13
CA GLU A 217 9.44 15.08 0.71
C GLU A 217 8.63 16.14 -0.02
N MET A 218 8.66 17.38 0.47
CA MET A 218 7.87 18.49 -0.06
C MET A 218 8.16 18.84 -1.54
N TRP A 219 9.34 18.46 -2.06
CA TRP A 219 9.69 18.68 -3.46
C TRP A 219 9.04 17.67 -4.41
N VAL A 220 8.54 16.55 -3.88
CA VAL A 220 7.89 15.51 -4.69
C VAL A 220 6.53 15.99 -5.14
N LYS A 221 6.30 15.90 -6.44
CA LYS A 221 5.04 16.21 -7.11
C LYS A 221 4.66 15.08 -8.04
N PRO A 222 3.38 14.91 -8.38
CA PRO A 222 2.95 14.01 -9.43
C PRO A 222 3.70 14.27 -10.74
N ALA A 223 4.05 13.21 -11.47
CA ALA A 223 4.62 13.35 -12.80
C ALA A 223 3.66 14.09 -13.74
N LYS A 224 4.23 14.80 -14.72
CA LYS A 224 3.47 15.52 -15.73
C LYS A 224 2.82 14.56 -16.72
N GLU A 225 1.79 15.03 -17.42
CA GLU A 225 1.04 14.23 -18.41
C GLU A 225 1.95 13.66 -19.49
N GLU A 226 2.96 14.43 -19.95
CA GLU A 226 3.90 13.96 -20.96
C GLU A 226 4.66 12.71 -20.48
N THR A 227 5.10 12.72 -19.21
CA THR A 227 5.79 11.56 -18.59
C THR A 227 4.84 10.38 -18.43
N LEU A 228 3.60 10.63 -18.03
CA LEU A 228 2.57 9.58 -17.89
C LEU A 228 2.22 8.94 -19.22
N ASN A 229 2.02 9.77 -20.26
CA ASN A 229 1.74 9.29 -21.62
C ASN A 229 2.92 8.50 -22.20
N ALA A 230 4.16 8.98 -22.01
CA ALA A 230 5.35 8.27 -22.43
C ALA A 230 5.46 6.90 -21.73
N ALA A 231 5.22 6.84 -20.42
CA ALA A 231 5.24 5.60 -19.66
C ALA A 231 4.15 4.63 -20.14
N PHE A 232 2.93 5.11 -20.35
CA PHE A 232 1.83 4.28 -20.85
C PHE A 232 2.13 3.71 -22.23
N GLN A 233 2.64 4.53 -23.15
CA GLN A 233 3.01 4.09 -24.50
C GLN A 233 4.15 3.06 -24.45
N THR A 234 5.20 3.33 -23.65
CA THR A 234 6.36 2.45 -23.53
C THR A 234 5.96 1.10 -22.93
N PHE A 235 5.21 1.10 -21.84
CA PHE A 235 4.75 -0.13 -21.21
C PHE A 235 3.76 -0.90 -22.08
N SER A 236 2.83 -0.19 -22.76
CA SER A 236 1.87 -0.82 -23.67
C SER A 236 2.53 -1.46 -24.89
N LYS A 237 3.64 -0.91 -25.37
CA LYS A 237 4.41 -1.49 -26.48
C LYS A 237 5.03 -2.83 -26.08
N SER A 238 5.56 -2.96 -24.86
CA SER A 238 6.20 -4.19 -24.38
C SER A 238 5.19 -5.22 -23.84
N LEU A 239 4.20 -4.77 -23.07
CA LEU A 239 3.29 -5.67 -22.35
C LEU A 239 1.95 -5.92 -23.06
N GLY A 240 1.60 -5.09 -24.03
CA GLY A 240 0.25 -4.97 -24.60
C GLY A 240 -0.63 -3.99 -23.81
N SER A 241 -1.42 -3.19 -24.54
CA SER A 241 -2.24 -2.11 -23.93
C SER A 241 -3.27 -2.61 -22.92
N GLY A 242 -3.75 -3.85 -23.04
CA GLY A 242 -4.69 -4.45 -22.10
C GLY A 242 -4.12 -4.78 -20.72
N LYS A 243 -2.79 -4.74 -20.57
CA LYS A 243 -2.11 -5.00 -19.31
C LYS A 243 -1.65 -3.72 -18.58
N VAL A 244 -1.77 -2.55 -19.17
CA VAL A 244 -1.28 -1.29 -18.58
C VAL A 244 -2.46 -0.44 -18.14
N GLU A 245 -2.45 -0.01 -16.90
CA GLU A 245 -3.51 0.83 -16.32
C GLU A 245 -2.93 1.98 -15.51
N PHE A 246 -3.65 3.10 -15.50
CA PHE A 246 -3.34 4.22 -14.62
C PHE A 246 -3.95 4.03 -13.23
N LEU A 247 -3.15 4.25 -12.21
CA LEU A 247 -3.57 4.28 -10.81
C LEU A 247 -3.46 5.72 -10.27
N ILE A 248 -4.06 6.68 -10.99
CA ILE A 248 -3.93 8.11 -10.74
C ILE A 248 -5.20 8.78 -10.20
N GLY A 249 -6.33 8.08 -10.26
CA GLY A 249 -7.61 8.59 -9.79
C GLY A 249 -7.77 8.50 -8.26
N TYR A 250 -8.79 9.19 -7.75
CA TYR A 250 -9.21 9.07 -6.37
C TYR A 250 -10.02 7.77 -6.14
N GLU A 251 -9.82 7.12 -4.99
CA GLU A 251 -10.45 5.82 -4.68
C GLU A 251 -11.95 5.92 -4.35
N GLY A 252 -12.47 7.13 -4.15
CA GLY A 252 -13.85 7.37 -3.72
C GLY A 252 -13.98 7.59 -2.21
N ASN A 253 -15.21 7.91 -1.78
CA ASN A 253 -15.50 8.30 -0.40
C ASN A 253 -16.18 7.20 0.43
N ALA A 254 -16.30 5.97 -0.09
CA ALA A 254 -17.12 4.91 0.49
C ALA A 254 -16.44 4.20 1.67
N PHE A 255 -15.94 4.96 2.64
CA PHE A 255 -15.36 4.39 3.86
C PHE A 255 -16.44 3.76 4.74
N THR A 256 -16.04 2.70 5.48
CA THR A 256 -16.94 1.98 6.37
C THR A 256 -16.97 2.65 7.74
N PHE A 257 -18.18 2.78 8.29
CA PHE A 257 -18.41 3.14 9.69
C PHE A 257 -18.60 1.86 10.50
N THR A 258 -17.75 1.59 11.48
CA THR A 258 -17.78 0.35 12.29
C THR A 258 -18.42 0.51 13.68
N GLY A 259 -18.96 1.70 14.00
CA GLY A 259 -19.70 1.99 15.22
C GLY A 259 -19.03 2.99 16.16
N ASN A 260 -17.72 3.20 15.99
CA ASN A 260 -16.99 4.23 16.69
C ASN A 260 -16.28 5.11 15.65
N VAL A 261 -16.86 6.25 15.33
CA VAL A 261 -16.37 7.14 14.29
C VAL A 261 -14.98 7.70 14.60
N LYS A 262 -14.65 7.93 15.86
CA LYS A 262 -13.32 8.39 16.29
C LYS A 262 -12.27 7.31 16.03
N GLU A 263 -12.54 6.07 16.42
CA GLU A 263 -11.65 4.93 16.18
C GLU A 263 -11.50 4.65 14.67
N ASP A 264 -12.59 4.73 13.91
CA ASP A 264 -12.56 4.55 12.45
C ASP A 264 -11.71 5.64 11.77
N LEU A 265 -11.91 6.91 12.13
CA LEU A 265 -11.14 8.02 11.60
C LEU A 265 -9.64 7.83 11.89
N LEU A 266 -9.26 7.59 13.13
CA LEU A 266 -7.86 7.43 13.53
C LEU A 266 -7.22 6.21 12.86
N SER A 267 -7.89 5.06 12.88
CA SER A 267 -7.34 3.83 12.28
C SER A 267 -7.23 3.89 10.75
N ILE A 268 -8.16 4.58 10.07
CA ILE A 268 -8.10 4.76 8.62
C ILE A 268 -7.03 5.79 8.27
N THR A 269 -7.01 6.96 8.93
CA THR A 269 -6.11 8.04 8.57
C THR A 269 -4.65 7.75 8.90
N ALA A 270 -4.37 6.87 9.87
CA ALA A 270 -3.02 6.39 10.15
C ALA A 270 -2.32 5.81 8.90
N VAL A 271 -3.07 5.11 8.05
CA VAL A 271 -2.54 4.42 6.85
C VAL A 271 -3.13 4.93 5.54
N HIS A 272 -4.26 5.61 5.59
CA HIS A 272 -5.01 6.06 4.42
C HIS A 272 -5.55 7.48 4.62
N PRO A 273 -4.80 8.53 4.28
CA PRO A 273 -5.28 9.92 4.38
C PRO A 273 -6.62 10.11 3.67
N MET A 274 -7.58 10.73 4.36
CA MET A 274 -8.93 10.95 3.84
C MET A 274 -9.09 12.38 3.34
N ARG A 275 -9.84 12.55 2.24
CA ARG A 275 -10.28 13.88 1.79
C ARG A 275 -11.45 14.35 2.65
N GLU A 276 -11.65 15.67 2.72
CA GLU A 276 -12.74 16.29 3.49
C GLU A 276 -14.12 15.76 3.09
N GLU A 277 -14.35 15.51 1.79
CA GLU A 277 -15.59 14.92 1.31
C GLU A 277 -15.81 13.51 1.84
N ALA A 278 -14.74 12.71 1.91
CA ALA A 278 -14.79 11.35 2.45
C ALA A 278 -15.04 11.34 3.97
N VAL A 279 -14.40 12.26 4.70
CA VAL A 279 -14.66 12.47 6.13
C VAL A 279 -16.12 12.86 6.34
N THR A 280 -16.65 13.80 5.54
CA THR A 280 -18.05 14.23 5.60
C THR A 280 -19.02 13.09 5.37
N GLU A 281 -18.76 12.22 4.39
CA GLU A 281 -19.60 11.04 4.13
C GLU A 281 -19.54 10.02 5.28
N LEU A 282 -18.35 9.80 5.86
CA LEU A 282 -18.20 8.92 7.03
C LEU A 282 -18.97 9.48 8.24
N LEU A 283 -18.85 10.77 8.51
CA LEU A 283 -19.59 11.44 9.58
C LEU A 283 -21.12 11.34 9.39
N LYS A 284 -21.62 11.50 8.15
CA LYS A 284 -23.04 11.29 7.84
C LYS A 284 -23.49 9.87 8.15
N LYS A 285 -22.72 8.86 7.75
CA LYS A 285 -23.02 7.44 8.06
C LYS A 285 -23.05 7.18 9.57
N ALA A 286 -22.18 7.85 10.33
CA ALA A 286 -22.08 7.73 11.77
C ALA A 286 -23.12 8.56 12.53
N ASN A 287 -23.93 9.37 11.84
CA ASN A 287 -24.80 10.41 12.42
C ASN A 287 -24.01 11.32 13.40
N ALA A 288 -22.80 11.69 13.02
CA ALA A 288 -21.85 12.48 13.82
C ALA A 288 -21.64 13.86 13.21
N SER A 289 -21.24 14.82 14.04
CA SER A 289 -20.95 16.20 13.62
C SER A 289 -19.45 16.41 13.37
N TRP A 290 -19.12 17.46 12.62
CA TRP A 290 -17.73 17.89 12.37
C TRP A 290 -16.94 18.25 13.64
N GLN A 291 -17.62 18.51 14.74
CA GLN A 291 -16.99 18.81 16.04
C GLN A 291 -15.98 17.73 16.47
N ILE A 292 -16.20 16.47 16.09
CA ILE A 292 -15.26 15.37 16.35
C ILE A 292 -13.92 15.62 15.64
N ILE A 293 -13.96 16.10 14.40
CA ILE A 293 -12.75 16.43 13.64
C ILE A 293 -12.01 17.59 14.29
N ASP A 294 -12.74 18.66 14.67
CA ASP A 294 -12.15 19.83 15.34
C ASP A 294 -11.51 19.45 16.67
N GLU A 295 -12.09 18.50 17.40
CA GLU A 295 -11.52 17.97 18.65
C GLU A 295 -10.24 17.17 18.37
N LEU A 296 -10.24 16.25 17.42
CA LEU A 296 -9.08 15.45 17.05
C LEU A 296 -7.91 16.31 16.55
N LEU A 297 -8.20 17.34 15.74
CA LEU A 297 -7.20 18.30 15.27
C LEU A 297 -6.62 19.13 16.42
N ARG A 298 -7.47 19.63 17.35
CA ARG A 298 -7.01 20.39 18.52
C ARG A 298 -6.16 19.56 19.49
N ASN A 299 -6.46 18.28 19.61
CA ASN A 299 -5.71 17.34 20.45
C ASN A 299 -4.41 16.85 19.78
N GLY A 300 -4.17 17.19 18.51
CA GLY A 300 -3.04 16.69 17.74
C GLY A 300 -3.14 15.22 17.35
N GLU A 301 -4.34 14.61 17.50
CA GLU A 301 -4.61 13.22 17.08
C GLU A 301 -4.82 13.11 15.56
N LEU A 302 -5.18 14.22 14.89
CA LEU A 302 -5.25 14.36 13.44
C LEU A 302 -4.43 15.57 12.99
N VAL A 303 -3.92 15.51 11.76
CA VAL A 303 -3.27 16.64 11.08
C VAL A 303 -3.99 16.90 9.76
N SER A 304 -4.28 18.17 9.45
CA SER A 304 -4.84 18.57 8.17
C SER A 304 -3.76 19.11 7.24
N TRP A 305 -3.82 18.72 5.97
CA TRP A 305 -2.97 19.26 4.91
C TRP A 305 -3.83 19.98 3.88
N ASN A 306 -3.41 21.18 3.50
CA ASN A 306 -4.04 21.91 2.41
C ASN A 306 -3.29 21.61 1.11
N THR A 307 -3.83 20.75 0.26
CA THR A 307 -3.39 20.60 -1.11
C THR A 307 -4.15 21.64 -1.94
N LYS A 308 -3.52 22.35 -2.86
CA LYS A 308 -4.10 23.49 -3.60
C LYS A 308 -5.47 23.22 -4.26
N GLU A 309 -5.98 22.01 -4.20
CA GLU A 309 -7.25 21.60 -4.81
C GLU A 309 -8.21 20.83 -3.86
N THR A 310 -7.75 20.26 -2.73
CA THR A 310 -8.62 19.53 -1.78
C THR A 310 -8.00 19.43 -0.39
N HIS A 311 -8.79 19.55 0.67
CA HIS A 311 -8.37 19.28 2.05
C HIS A 311 -8.25 17.77 2.28
N THR A 312 -7.15 17.33 2.91
CA THR A 312 -6.91 15.94 3.28
C THR A 312 -6.50 15.86 4.75
N THR A 313 -7.09 14.96 5.53
CA THR A 313 -6.77 14.74 6.94
C THR A 313 -5.93 13.48 7.12
N CYS A 314 -4.88 13.56 7.96
CA CYS A 314 -4.03 12.44 8.34
C CYS A 314 -3.81 12.44 9.86
N GLU A 315 -3.46 11.29 10.44
CA GLU A 315 -2.99 11.19 11.82
C GLU A 315 -1.59 11.81 11.96
N SER A 316 -1.28 12.37 13.13
CA SER A 316 0.00 13.04 13.45
C SER A 316 1.16 12.07 13.67
#